data_2408db24645f0909a90b793b4e193bb0
#
_entry.id   2408db24645f0909a90b793b4e193bb0
#
_cell.length_a   1.000
_cell.length_b   1.000
_cell.length_c   1.000
_cell.angle_alpha   90.00
_cell.angle_beta   90.00
_cell.angle_gamma   90.00
#
_symmetry.space_group_name_H-M   'P 1'
#
loop_
_entity.id
_entity.type
_entity.pdbx_description
1 polymer ?
#
loop_
_entity_poly.entity_id
_entity_poly.type
_entity_poly.pdbx_seq_one_letter_code
_entity_poly.pdbx_strand_id
1 'polypeptide(L)'
;MKPLFVLTLFLFSSLVYSQSVRPSTEQVAKHIQYLASDKMKGRGTGSKENKKAAQYIVKQYKRLGLSPLGTDGFLQPFTAKVRRVAVPDSIRTASNVIGFLDNGAAYTIVIGAHYDHLGEGRQGSLRDANAVGQIHNGADDNASGVAGLLELARYFSKNDVKEPYNFLFIAFGAEELGLVGSRYFANNPTLPLEKINFMANMDMIGRYAPDRGVGIGGYGTSDAWPEIFKGVSDGNVKFFTDRSGSGGADHASFYAKKIPVLFFHTGGHDDYHKPTDDIEKIDLASEVGILNIEIQLIENAMKLPKLNFTEVK
;
A
#
# COMPACT_ATOMS: atom_id res chain seq x y z
N MET A 1 -8.16 -43.59 -61.11
CA MET A 1 -7.29 -42.65 -60.40
C MET A 1 -8.16 -41.89 -59.39
N LYS A 2 -7.97 -42.13 -58.05
CA LYS A 2 -8.70 -41.43 -57.03
C LYS A 2 -7.82 -40.24 -56.54
N PRO A 3 -8.35 -39.03 -56.37
CA PRO A 3 -7.56 -37.91 -55.86
C PRO A 3 -7.29 -38.06 -54.37
N LEU A 4 -6.04 -37.89 -53.98
CA LEU A 4 -5.57 -37.86 -52.61
C LEU A 4 -5.75 -36.42 -52.06
N PHE A 5 -6.68 -36.24 -51.12
CA PHE A 5 -6.86 -34.95 -50.42
C PHE A 5 -5.83 -34.89 -49.30
N VAL A 6 -4.84 -33.99 -49.43
CA VAL A 6 -3.89 -33.65 -48.36
C VAL A 6 -4.54 -32.59 -47.52
N LEU A 7 -4.93 -32.96 -46.28
CA LEU A 7 -5.45 -32.04 -45.28
C LEU A 7 -4.25 -31.36 -44.54
N THR A 8 -3.96 -30.11 -44.90
CA THR A 8 -2.90 -29.33 -44.25
C THR A 8 -3.47 -28.78 -42.92
N LEU A 9 -3.03 -29.33 -41.80
CA LEU A 9 -3.39 -28.87 -40.46
C LEU A 9 -2.57 -27.62 -40.13
N PHE A 10 -3.19 -26.45 -40.15
CA PHE A 10 -2.60 -25.21 -39.63
C PHE A 10 -2.65 -25.22 -38.10
N LEU A 11 -1.51 -25.50 -37.45
CA LEU A 11 -1.32 -25.27 -36.04
C LEU A 11 -1.21 -23.76 -35.78
N PHE A 12 -2.30 -23.14 -35.33
CA PHE A 12 -2.26 -21.81 -34.75
C PHE A 12 -1.62 -21.91 -33.36
N SER A 13 -0.31 -21.64 -33.27
CA SER A 13 0.33 -21.36 -31.99
C SER A 13 -0.15 -19.98 -31.51
N SER A 14 -1.12 -19.95 -30.62
CA SER A 14 -1.46 -18.77 -29.88
C SER A 14 -0.25 -18.43 -28.99
N LEU A 15 0.49 -17.39 -29.37
CA LEU A 15 1.45 -16.73 -28.47
C LEU A 15 0.65 -16.15 -27.31
N VAL A 16 0.58 -16.89 -26.22
CA VAL A 16 0.14 -16.32 -24.94
C VAL A 16 1.22 -15.32 -24.52
N TYR A 17 0.97 -14.04 -24.75
CA TYR A 17 1.74 -12.98 -24.14
C TYR A 17 1.54 -13.11 -22.64
N SER A 18 2.49 -13.72 -21.95
CA SER A 18 2.56 -13.63 -20.48
C SER A 18 2.77 -12.16 -20.17
N GLN A 19 1.72 -11.48 -19.71
CA GLN A 19 1.87 -10.14 -19.14
C GLN A 19 2.89 -10.22 -18.02
N SER A 20 3.90 -9.36 -18.05
CA SER A 20 4.87 -9.25 -16.96
C SER A 20 4.12 -9.07 -15.63
N VAL A 21 4.46 -9.85 -14.65
CA VAL A 21 3.87 -9.75 -13.30
C VAL A 21 4.37 -8.51 -12.56
N ARG A 22 5.45 -7.88 -13.04
CA ARG A 22 6.00 -6.65 -12.47
C ARG A 22 4.97 -5.50 -12.49
N PRO A 23 5.04 -4.55 -11.53
CA PRO A 23 4.19 -3.36 -11.53
C PRO A 23 4.24 -2.62 -12.87
N SER A 24 3.12 -2.03 -13.27
CA SER A 24 3.04 -1.28 -14.52
C SER A 24 2.26 0.02 -14.33
N THR A 25 2.63 1.05 -15.09
CA THR A 25 1.96 2.36 -15.06
C THR A 25 0.46 2.26 -15.37
N GLU A 26 0.05 1.32 -16.24
CA GLU A 26 -1.35 1.08 -16.56
C GLU A 26 -2.14 0.58 -15.35
N GLN A 27 -1.60 -0.39 -14.60
CA GLN A 27 -2.29 -0.96 -13.44
C GLN A 27 -2.30 0.03 -12.27
N VAL A 28 -1.19 0.69 -12.00
CA VAL A 28 -1.09 1.77 -11.00
C VAL A 28 -2.12 2.86 -11.30
N ALA A 29 -2.11 3.42 -12.52
CA ALA A 29 -3.05 4.45 -12.95
C ALA A 29 -4.51 4.02 -12.75
N LYS A 30 -4.86 2.78 -13.10
CA LYS A 30 -6.21 2.23 -12.94
C LYS A 30 -6.69 2.24 -11.49
N HIS A 31 -5.81 1.91 -10.54
CA HIS A 31 -6.14 1.93 -9.12
C HIS A 31 -6.31 3.35 -8.61
N ILE A 32 -5.40 4.26 -8.96
CA ILE A 32 -5.48 5.67 -8.56
C ILE A 32 -6.72 6.34 -9.18
N GLN A 33 -6.97 6.15 -10.49
CA GLN A 33 -8.16 6.68 -11.18
C GLN A 33 -9.46 6.28 -10.52
N TYR A 34 -9.56 5.05 -10.01
CA TYR A 34 -10.74 4.63 -9.29
C TYR A 34 -10.83 5.30 -7.91
N LEU A 35 -9.76 5.21 -7.11
CA LEU A 35 -9.76 5.65 -5.71
C LEU A 35 -9.81 7.18 -5.57
N ALA A 36 -9.10 7.91 -6.43
CA ALA A 36 -9.02 9.37 -6.41
C ALA A 36 -10.03 10.07 -7.34
N SER A 37 -11.04 9.36 -7.84
CA SER A 37 -12.09 9.99 -8.65
C SER A 37 -13.05 10.81 -7.79
N ASP A 38 -13.64 11.86 -8.35
CA ASP A 38 -14.72 12.66 -7.71
C ASP A 38 -15.89 11.80 -7.23
N LYS A 39 -16.14 10.66 -7.89
CA LYS A 39 -17.19 9.70 -7.49
C LYS A 39 -16.92 9.08 -6.11
N MET A 40 -15.66 9.09 -5.68
CA MET A 40 -15.23 8.60 -4.37
C MET A 40 -15.24 9.68 -3.29
N LYS A 41 -15.53 10.95 -3.67
CA LYS A 41 -15.71 12.08 -2.76
C LYS A 41 -14.65 12.13 -1.66
N GLY A 42 -13.39 11.87 -2.03
CA GLY A 42 -12.24 11.88 -1.12
C GLY A 42 -12.27 10.81 -0.03
N ARG A 43 -13.07 9.76 -0.15
CA ARG A 43 -13.02 8.55 0.72
C ARG A 43 -13.00 8.83 2.23
N GLY A 44 -13.64 9.90 2.69
CA GLY A 44 -13.61 10.29 4.11
C GLY A 44 -14.04 9.15 5.02
N THR A 45 -13.31 8.96 6.14
CA THR A 45 -13.55 7.87 7.10
C THR A 45 -15.01 7.72 7.48
N GLY A 46 -15.57 6.51 7.36
CA GLY A 46 -16.96 6.16 7.69
C GLY A 46 -17.98 6.57 6.65
N SER A 47 -17.60 7.29 5.58
CA SER A 47 -18.50 7.65 4.49
C SER A 47 -18.91 6.42 3.66
N LYS A 48 -19.95 6.59 2.85
CA LYS A 48 -20.36 5.57 1.87
C LYS A 48 -19.24 5.28 0.86
N GLU A 49 -18.49 6.31 0.48
CA GLU A 49 -17.40 6.24 -0.46
C GLU A 49 -16.17 5.53 0.15
N ASN A 50 -15.88 5.76 1.42
CA ASN A 50 -14.86 5.01 2.16
C ASN A 50 -15.18 3.51 2.18
N LYS A 51 -16.45 3.15 2.41
CA LYS A 51 -16.91 1.75 2.34
C LYS A 51 -16.76 1.17 0.92
N LYS A 52 -17.02 1.97 -0.14
CA LYS A 52 -16.80 1.54 -1.53
C LYS A 52 -15.31 1.31 -1.82
N ALA A 53 -14.41 2.15 -1.28
CA ALA A 53 -12.98 1.96 -1.41
C ALA A 53 -12.55 0.64 -0.75
N ALA A 54 -13.00 0.36 0.47
CA ALA A 54 -12.76 -0.93 1.13
C ALA A 54 -13.26 -2.12 0.30
N GLN A 55 -14.49 -2.04 -0.24
CA GLN A 55 -15.06 -3.08 -1.11
C GLN A 55 -14.27 -3.27 -2.40
N TYR A 56 -13.73 -2.18 -2.98
CA TYR A 56 -12.85 -2.26 -4.14
C TYR A 56 -11.59 -3.05 -3.83
N ILE A 57 -10.92 -2.76 -2.71
CA ILE A 57 -9.71 -3.45 -2.27
C ILE A 57 -10.02 -4.93 -2.01
N VAL A 58 -11.10 -5.25 -1.28
CA VAL A 58 -11.57 -6.63 -1.08
C VAL A 58 -11.76 -7.37 -2.40
N LYS A 59 -12.35 -6.71 -3.40
CA LYS A 59 -12.53 -7.30 -4.74
C LYS A 59 -11.20 -7.59 -5.42
N GLN A 60 -10.20 -6.71 -5.28
CA GLN A 60 -8.86 -6.98 -5.82
C GLN A 60 -8.21 -8.16 -5.10
N TYR A 61 -8.21 -8.19 -3.77
CA TYR A 61 -7.65 -9.31 -3.00
C TYR A 61 -8.28 -10.66 -3.38
N LYS A 62 -9.61 -10.71 -3.53
CA LYS A 62 -10.30 -11.93 -4.02
C LYS A 62 -9.85 -12.35 -5.42
N ARG A 63 -9.66 -11.41 -6.35
CA ARG A 63 -9.18 -11.69 -7.72
C ARG A 63 -7.75 -12.23 -7.72
N LEU A 64 -6.94 -11.78 -6.78
CA LEU A 64 -5.56 -12.24 -6.60
C LEU A 64 -5.49 -13.61 -5.91
N GLY A 65 -6.58 -14.09 -5.34
CA GLY A 65 -6.62 -15.36 -4.62
C GLY A 65 -6.11 -15.27 -3.18
N LEU A 66 -6.05 -14.05 -2.62
CA LEU A 66 -5.68 -13.88 -1.21
C LEU A 66 -6.78 -14.42 -0.29
N SER A 67 -6.37 -14.98 0.83
CA SER A 67 -7.26 -15.42 1.91
C SER A 67 -7.68 -14.24 2.79
N PRO A 68 -8.91 -14.21 3.31
CA PRO A 68 -9.33 -13.24 4.30
C PRO A 68 -8.62 -13.49 5.64
N LEU A 69 -8.13 -12.41 6.28
CA LEU A 69 -7.54 -12.49 7.61
C LEU A 69 -7.98 -11.31 8.50
N GLY A 70 -9.14 -10.70 8.21
CA GLY A 70 -9.80 -9.77 9.12
C GLY A 70 -10.65 -10.52 10.16
N THR A 71 -11.29 -9.79 11.06
CA THR A 71 -12.23 -10.36 12.05
C THR A 71 -13.62 -10.58 11.47
N ASP A 72 -13.93 -9.97 10.33
CA ASP A 72 -15.14 -10.16 9.52
C ASP A 72 -14.71 -10.33 8.04
N GLY A 73 -14.34 -11.55 7.68
CA GLY A 73 -13.77 -11.85 6.37
C GLY A 73 -12.48 -11.08 6.10
N PHE A 74 -12.46 -10.24 5.07
CA PHE A 74 -11.33 -9.34 4.78
C PHE A 74 -11.32 -8.07 5.66
N LEU A 75 -12.41 -7.78 6.37
CA LEU A 75 -12.55 -6.57 7.16
C LEU A 75 -12.16 -6.81 8.62
N GLN A 76 -11.51 -5.81 9.20
CA GLN A 76 -11.32 -5.68 10.64
C GLN A 76 -11.99 -4.37 11.08
N PRO A 77 -13.29 -4.41 11.46
CA PRO A 77 -14.04 -3.21 11.83
C PRO A 77 -13.62 -2.65 13.18
N PHE A 78 -13.66 -1.33 13.28
CA PHE A 78 -13.41 -0.57 14.51
C PHE A 78 -14.16 0.77 14.49
N THR A 79 -14.13 1.48 15.59
CA THR A 79 -14.66 2.85 15.69
C THR A 79 -13.54 3.87 15.72
N ALA A 80 -13.72 4.97 14.99
CA ALA A 80 -12.83 6.12 14.97
C ALA A 80 -13.59 7.40 15.37
N LYS A 81 -12.92 8.31 16.06
CA LYS A 81 -13.52 9.60 16.44
C LYS A 81 -12.92 10.72 15.62
N VAL A 82 -13.78 11.43 14.89
CA VAL A 82 -13.40 12.67 14.22
C VAL A 82 -13.01 13.71 15.27
N ARG A 83 -11.81 14.27 15.11
CA ARG A 83 -11.25 15.31 15.99
C ARG A 83 -10.92 16.53 15.15
N ARG A 84 -10.71 17.68 15.77
CA ARG A 84 -10.31 18.96 15.16
C ARG A 84 -11.40 19.64 14.31
N VAL A 85 -12.45 18.95 13.89
CA VAL A 85 -13.59 19.51 13.16
C VAL A 85 -14.86 19.16 13.92
N ALA A 86 -15.74 20.15 14.11
CA ALA A 86 -17.07 19.91 14.67
C ALA A 86 -17.99 19.34 13.61
N VAL A 87 -18.40 18.09 13.78
CA VAL A 87 -19.34 17.40 12.91
C VAL A 87 -20.46 16.77 13.74
N PRO A 88 -21.72 16.72 13.25
CA PRO A 88 -22.83 16.13 14.00
C PRO A 88 -22.57 14.67 14.38
N ASP A 89 -21.95 13.91 13.49
CA ASP A 89 -21.59 12.51 13.67
C ASP A 89 -20.06 12.39 13.83
N SER A 90 -19.57 12.50 15.05
CA SER A 90 -18.14 12.45 15.36
C SER A 90 -17.61 11.03 15.57
N ILE A 91 -18.48 10.02 15.74
CA ILE A 91 -18.08 8.61 15.86
C ILE A 91 -18.34 7.94 14.53
N ARG A 92 -17.29 7.37 13.96
CA ARG A 92 -17.32 6.72 12.65
C ARG A 92 -16.99 5.24 12.78
N THR A 93 -17.69 4.40 12.00
CA THR A 93 -17.26 3.03 11.79
C THR A 93 -16.31 3.00 10.60
N ALA A 94 -15.13 2.46 10.81
CA ALA A 94 -14.10 2.22 9.81
C ALA A 94 -13.65 0.76 9.85
N SER A 95 -12.84 0.34 8.90
CA SER A 95 -12.27 -1.02 8.88
C SER A 95 -10.88 -0.96 8.29
N ASN A 96 -9.96 -1.80 8.78
CA ASN A 96 -8.82 -2.23 7.99
C ASN A 96 -9.29 -3.28 6.98
N VAL A 97 -8.66 -3.34 5.80
CA VAL A 97 -8.89 -4.40 4.80
C VAL A 97 -7.65 -5.27 4.75
N ILE A 98 -7.79 -6.55 5.10
CA ILE A 98 -6.68 -7.45 5.35
C ILE A 98 -6.76 -8.67 4.43
N GLY A 99 -5.76 -8.82 3.56
CA GLY A 99 -5.58 -9.96 2.68
C GLY A 99 -4.30 -10.72 3.04
N PHE A 100 -4.36 -12.04 3.01
CA PHE A 100 -3.25 -12.91 3.39
C PHE A 100 -2.85 -13.84 2.24
N LEU A 101 -1.57 -13.86 1.91
CA LEU A 101 -0.94 -14.84 1.03
C LEU A 101 -0.20 -15.87 1.90
N ASP A 102 -0.77 -17.05 1.99
CA ASP A 102 -0.24 -18.15 2.77
C ASP A 102 0.72 -19.00 1.93
N ASN A 103 2.01 -18.86 2.16
CA ASN A 103 3.05 -19.70 1.57
C ASN A 103 3.44 -20.88 2.47
N GLY A 104 2.75 -21.08 3.61
CA GLY A 104 3.08 -22.08 4.61
C GLY A 104 4.36 -21.76 5.38
N ALA A 105 4.78 -20.50 5.41
CA ALA A 105 6.01 -20.04 6.03
C ALA A 105 5.85 -19.79 7.54
N ALA A 106 6.98 -19.78 8.26
CA ALA A 106 6.98 -19.54 9.70
C ALA A 106 6.71 -18.07 10.06
N TYR A 107 7.09 -17.13 9.18
CA TYR A 107 7.01 -15.70 9.40
C TYR A 107 6.30 -14.98 8.24
N THR A 108 5.82 -13.77 8.52
CA THR A 108 5.00 -12.96 7.63
C THR A 108 5.64 -11.58 7.43
N ILE A 109 5.66 -11.09 6.20
CA ILE A 109 5.99 -9.70 5.87
C ILE A 109 4.66 -8.94 5.75
N VAL A 110 4.56 -7.79 6.41
CA VAL A 110 3.40 -6.90 6.29
C VAL A 110 3.70 -5.81 5.28
N ILE A 111 2.78 -5.59 4.35
CA ILE A 111 2.81 -4.47 3.40
C ILE A 111 1.55 -3.65 3.63
N GLY A 112 1.69 -2.34 3.82
CA GLY A 112 0.59 -1.48 4.22
C GLY A 112 0.53 -0.15 3.50
N ALA A 113 -0.69 0.40 3.42
CA ALA A 113 -1.00 1.76 2.99
C ALA A 113 -2.39 2.14 3.54
N HIS A 114 -2.65 3.41 3.85
CA HIS A 114 -4.01 3.81 4.22
C HIS A 114 -4.87 4.12 3.00
N TYR A 115 -6.18 3.91 3.12
CA TYR A 115 -7.10 4.09 1.99
C TYR A 115 -8.16 5.18 2.20
N ASP A 116 -8.29 5.72 3.42
CA ASP A 116 -9.12 6.89 3.68
C ASP A 116 -8.40 8.18 3.28
N HIS A 117 -9.16 9.26 3.17
CA HIS A 117 -8.65 10.61 3.01
C HIS A 117 -9.65 11.61 3.58
N LEU A 118 -9.50 12.90 3.30
CA LEU A 118 -10.23 13.99 3.98
C LEU A 118 -11.70 14.14 3.57
N GLY A 119 -12.18 13.39 2.57
CA GLY A 119 -13.56 13.48 2.12
C GLY A 119 -13.87 14.85 1.49
N GLU A 120 -14.95 15.47 1.95
CA GLU A 120 -15.32 16.84 1.57
C GLU A 120 -14.75 17.87 2.59
N GLY A 121 -13.58 17.61 3.16
CA GLY A 121 -12.88 18.53 4.06
C GLY A 121 -13.52 18.70 5.45
N ARG A 122 -14.31 17.74 5.89
CA ARG A 122 -15.00 17.78 7.20
C ARG A 122 -14.37 16.88 8.26
N GLN A 123 -13.16 16.42 8.01
CA GLN A 123 -12.40 15.58 8.93
C GLN A 123 -10.90 15.65 8.61
N GLY A 124 -10.02 15.21 9.53
CA GLY A 124 -8.58 15.25 9.33
C GLY A 124 -7.97 16.64 9.52
N SER A 125 -6.85 16.89 8.88
CA SER A 125 -6.05 18.12 9.02
C SER A 125 -5.97 18.91 7.71
N LEU A 126 -7.05 19.65 7.39
CA LEU A 126 -7.07 20.56 6.25
C LEU A 126 -5.91 21.55 6.27
N ARG A 127 -5.34 21.81 5.10
CA ARG A 127 -4.35 22.88 4.88
C ARG A 127 -4.98 24.19 4.44
N ASP A 128 -6.23 24.15 3.96
CA ASP A 128 -6.99 25.33 3.57
C ASP A 128 -8.40 25.27 4.20
N ALA A 129 -8.67 26.13 5.14
CA ALA A 129 -9.98 26.23 5.80
C ALA A 129 -11.10 26.60 4.82
N ASN A 130 -10.80 27.26 3.69
CA ASN A 130 -11.78 27.61 2.67
C ASN A 130 -12.17 26.41 1.78
N ALA A 131 -11.45 25.31 1.87
CA ALA A 131 -11.69 24.10 1.11
C ALA A 131 -12.75 23.17 1.75
N VAL A 132 -13.35 23.56 2.88
CA VAL A 132 -14.46 22.81 3.49
C VAL A 132 -15.64 22.76 2.52
N GLY A 133 -16.13 21.55 2.24
CA GLY A 133 -17.19 21.28 1.26
C GLY A 133 -16.68 20.97 -0.15
N GLN A 134 -15.39 21.14 -0.41
CA GLN A 134 -14.74 20.69 -1.65
C GLN A 134 -14.27 19.23 -1.53
N ILE A 135 -14.28 18.50 -2.63
CA ILE A 135 -13.78 17.14 -2.68
C ILE A 135 -12.24 17.17 -2.58
N HIS A 136 -11.68 16.38 -1.68
CA HIS A 136 -10.24 16.15 -1.55
C HIS A 136 -9.96 14.75 -2.09
N ASN A 137 -9.57 14.65 -3.37
CA ASN A 137 -9.42 13.37 -4.06
C ASN A 137 -8.29 12.52 -3.47
N GLY A 138 -7.22 13.12 -2.98
CA GLY A 138 -6.11 12.41 -2.33
C GLY A 138 -5.47 11.39 -3.27
N ALA A 139 -4.99 11.86 -4.43
CA ALA A 139 -4.39 10.98 -5.42
C ALA A 139 -3.02 10.49 -4.95
N ASP A 140 -2.18 11.40 -4.44
CA ASP A 140 -0.95 11.01 -3.78
C ASP A 140 -1.22 10.54 -2.36
N ASP A 141 -2.06 11.24 -1.62
CA ASP A 141 -2.41 10.94 -0.24
C ASP A 141 -3.83 10.29 -0.12
N ASN A 142 -3.97 8.96 -0.09
CA ASN A 142 -2.94 7.98 -0.34
C ASN A 142 -3.45 6.91 -1.32
N ALA A 143 -4.06 7.36 -2.45
CA ALA A 143 -4.44 6.40 -3.50
C ALA A 143 -3.18 5.83 -4.18
N SER A 144 -2.05 6.56 -4.23
CA SER A 144 -0.76 6.08 -4.72
C SER A 144 -0.27 4.89 -3.88
N GLY A 145 -0.18 5.02 -2.56
CA GLY A 145 0.22 3.92 -1.68
C GLY A 145 -0.71 2.71 -1.77
N VAL A 146 -2.03 2.91 -1.90
CA VAL A 146 -2.97 1.79 -2.10
C VAL A 146 -2.77 1.13 -3.47
N ALA A 147 -2.47 1.89 -4.53
CA ALA A 147 -2.13 1.31 -5.83
C ALA A 147 -0.86 0.46 -5.73
N GLY A 148 0.17 0.96 -5.05
CA GLY A 148 1.38 0.21 -4.73
C GLY A 148 1.09 -1.08 -3.97
N LEU A 149 0.30 -1.01 -2.90
CA LEU A 149 -0.12 -2.17 -2.11
C LEU A 149 -0.79 -3.25 -2.98
N LEU A 150 -1.68 -2.86 -3.89
CA LEU A 150 -2.38 -3.79 -4.78
C LEU A 150 -1.45 -4.38 -5.84
N GLU A 151 -0.49 -3.61 -6.35
CA GLU A 151 0.49 -4.09 -7.32
C GLU A 151 1.52 -5.03 -6.68
N LEU A 152 1.96 -4.77 -5.45
CA LEU A 152 2.80 -5.70 -4.69
C LEU A 152 2.03 -6.98 -4.34
N ALA A 153 0.76 -6.87 -3.96
CA ALA A 153 -0.10 -8.03 -3.77
C ALA A 153 -0.25 -8.87 -5.05
N ARG A 154 -0.37 -8.20 -6.21
CA ARG A 154 -0.41 -8.87 -7.51
C ARG A 154 0.92 -9.54 -7.83
N TYR A 155 2.04 -8.85 -7.62
CA TYR A 155 3.37 -9.38 -7.89
C TYR A 155 3.61 -10.67 -7.10
N PHE A 156 3.51 -10.63 -5.77
CA PHE A 156 3.81 -11.78 -4.92
C PHE A 156 2.79 -12.92 -5.03
N SER A 157 1.54 -12.65 -5.46
CA SER A 157 0.54 -13.71 -5.63
C SER A 157 0.52 -14.34 -7.03
N LYS A 158 1.22 -13.76 -8.03
CA LYS A 158 1.14 -14.18 -9.44
C LYS A 158 2.51 -14.37 -10.13
N ASN A 159 3.59 -14.33 -9.37
CA ASN A 159 4.94 -14.52 -9.91
C ASN A 159 5.35 -16.02 -10.04
N ASP A 160 4.43 -16.94 -9.73
CA ASP A 160 4.66 -18.39 -9.74
C ASP A 160 5.80 -18.86 -8.82
N VAL A 161 6.18 -18.03 -7.84
CA VAL A 161 7.18 -18.35 -6.81
C VAL A 161 6.45 -18.62 -5.49
N LYS A 162 6.87 -19.66 -4.79
CA LYS A 162 6.48 -19.89 -3.40
C LYS A 162 7.57 -19.32 -2.50
N GLU A 163 7.35 -18.10 -2.01
CA GLU A 163 8.33 -17.41 -1.19
C GLU A 163 8.47 -18.06 0.19
N PRO A 164 9.66 -17.89 0.85
CA PRO A 164 9.92 -18.42 2.18
C PRO A 164 9.24 -17.65 3.32
N TYR A 165 8.44 -16.65 2.99
CA TYR A 165 7.62 -15.86 3.90
C TYR A 165 6.17 -15.79 3.42
N ASN A 166 5.23 -15.68 4.36
CA ASN A 166 3.86 -15.28 4.07
C ASN A 166 3.80 -13.76 3.88
N PHE A 167 2.72 -13.27 3.25
CA PHE A 167 2.48 -11.83 3.14
C PHE A 167 1.14 -11.45 3.72
N LEU A 168 1.11 -10.34 4.44
CA LEU A 168 -0.09 -9.71 4.96
C LEU A 168 -0.24 -8.33 4.33
N PHE A 169 -1.20 -8.16 3.46
CA PHE A 169 -1.51 -6.90 2.79
C PHE A 169 -2.61 -6.20 3.57
N ILE A 170 -2.31 -5.02 4.13
CA ILE A 170 -3.26 -4.26 4.95
C ILE A 170 -3.50 -2.89 4.34
N ALA A 171 -4.74 -2.62 3.91
CA ALA A 171 -5.16 -1.26 3.67
C ALA A 171 -5.77 -0.71 4.96
N PHE A 172 -5.11 0.27 5.58
CA PHE A 172 -5.54 0.85 6.86
C PHE A 172 -6.64 1.88 6.65
N GLY A 173 -7.61 1.90 7.56
CA GLY A 173 -8.64 2.90 7.58
C GLY A 173 -8.41 3.91 8.70
N ALA A 174 -8.95 5.13 8.54
CA ALA A 174 -8.91 6.19 9.54
C ALA A 174 -7.47 6.60 9.95
N GLU A 175 -6.54 6.57 9.01
CA GLU A 175 -5.19 7.11 9.20
C GLU A 175 -5.26 8.60 9.48
N GLU A 176 -6.02 9.35 8.67
CA GLU A 176 -6.23 10.79 8.73
C GLU A 176 -6.86 11.30 10.05
N LEU A 177 -7.41 10.41 10.82
CA LEU A 177 -7.89 10.67 12.18
C LEU A 177 -6.83 10.41 13.25
N GLY A 178 -5.61 10.13 12.84
CA GLY A 178 -4.41 9.91 13.67
C GLY A 178 -4.07 8.44 13.84
N LEU A 179 -3.77 7.74 12.74
CA LEU A 179 -3.27 6.35 12.72
C LEU A 179 -4.22 5.35 13.42
N VAL A 180 -5.55 5.59 13.37
CA VAL A 180 -6.49 4.82 14.20
C VAL A 180 -6.51 3.36 13.77
N GLY A 181 -6.52 3.08 12.46
CA GLY A 181 -6.58 1.72 11.93
C GLY A 181 -5.33 0.90 12.22
N SER A 182 -4.15 1.43 11.96
CA SER A 182 -2.90 0.73 12.24
C SER A 182 -2.67 0.51 13.72
N ARG A 183 -3.01 1.50 14.58
CA ARG A 183 -2.98 1.31 16.04
C ARG A 183 -3.98 0.25 16.50
N TYR A 184 -5.17 0.22 15.88
CA TYR A 184 -6.16 -0.80 16.22
C TYR A 184 -5.65 -2.19 15.86
N PHE A 185 -5.08 -2.37 14.65
CA PHE A 185 -4.45 -3.63 14.25
C PHE A 185 -3.30 -4.02 15.20
N ALA A 186 -2.39 -3.11 15.49
CA ALA A 186 -1.24 -3.39 16.35
C ALA A 186 -1.64 -3.77 17.80
N ASN A 187 -2.82 -3.32 18.28
CA ASN A 187 -3.35 -3.69 19.59
C ASN A 187 -4.31 -4.89 19.56
N ASN A 188 -4.90 -5.20 18.41
CA ASN A 188 -5.83 -6.30 18.19
C ASN A 188 -5.44 -7.08 16.91
N PRO A 189 -4.23 -7.64 16.87
CA PRO A 189 -3.70 -8.26 15.65
C PRO A 189 -4.48 -9.52 15.29
N THR A 190 -4.67 -9.76 13.99
CA THR A 190 -5.34 -10.95 13.48
C THR A 190 -4.39 -12.12 13.22
N LEU A 191 -3.09 -11.89 13.43
CA LEU A 191 -2.06 -12.94 13.55
C LEU A 191 -1.11 -12.54 14.68
N PRO A 192 -0.40 -13.49 15.32
CA PRO A 192 0.54 -13.20 16.39
C PRO A 192 1.65 -12.25 15.92
N LEU A 193 1.88 -11.13 16.65
CA LEU A 193 2.87 -10.11 16.27
C LEU A 193 4.29 -10.68 16.16
N GLU A 194 4.63 -11.68 16.96
CA GLU A 194 5.92 -12.38 16.91
C GLU A 194 6.14 -13.16 15.60
N LYS A 195 5.09 -13.40 14.83
CA LYS A 195 5.17 -13.97 13.48
C LYS A 195 5.48 -12.94 12.42
N ILE A 196 5.39 -11.65 12.72
CA ILE A 196 5.73 -10.59 11.77
C ILE A 196 7.26 -10.45 11.72
N ASN A 197 7.82 -10.50 10.50
CA ASN A 197 9.23 -10.27 10.25
C ASN A 197 9.53 -8.78 10.26
N PHE A 198 8.87 -8.04 9.38
CA PHE A 198 8.92 -6.58 9.30
C PHE A 198 7.66 -6.04 8.62
N MET A 199 7.48 -4.72 8.64
CA MET A 199 6.40 -4.02 7.95
C MET A 199 6.97 -2.97 7.01
N ALA A 200 6.54 -2.98 5.74
CA ALA A 200 6.77 -1.93 4.76
C ALA A 200 5.49 -1.12 4.56
N ASN A 201 5.59 0.20 4.67
CA ASN A 201 4.48 1.13 4.53
C ASN A 201 4.71 2.09 3.38
N MET A 202 3.69 2.31 2.59
CA MET A 202 3.68 3.31 1.52
C MET A 202 2.69 4.41 1.85
N ASP A 203 3.16 5.65 1.80
CA ASP A 203 2.31 6.81 2.02
C ASP A 203 2.87 8.00 1.22
N MET A 204 2.09 8.45 0.22
CA MET A 204 2.48 9.48 -0.73
C MET A 204 3.72 9.10 -1.56
N ILE A 205 3.58 8.11 -2.43
CA ILE A 205 4.68 7.61 -3.30
C ILE A 205 4.57 8.05 -4.77
N GLY A 206 3.56 8.85 -5.12
CA GLY A 206 3.25 9.25 -6.51
C GLY A 206 3.82 10.61 -6.94
N ARG A 207 4.51 11.37 -6.07
CA ARG A 207 5.00 12.73 -6.37
C ARG A 207 6.53 12.83 -6.30
N TYR A 208 7.18 11.90 -7.00
CA TYR A 208 8.64 11.87 -7.07
C TYR A 208 9.23 13.17 -7.65
N ALA A 209 10.31 13.63 -7.04
CA ALA A 209 11.12 14.76 -7.53
C ALA A 209 12.60 14.34 -7.54
N PRO A 210 13.29 14.39 -8.70
CA PRO A 210 14.67 13.88 -8.85
C PRO A 210 15.71 14.55 -7.96
N ASP A 211 15.46 15.79 -7.55
CA ASP A 211 16.30 16.57 -6.64
C ASP A 211 16.12 16.17 -5.17
N ARG A 212 14.95 15.61 -4.80
CA ARG A 212 14.65 15.14 -3.45
C ARG A 212 14.85 13.64 -3.28
N GLY A 213 14.52 12.86 -4.31
CA GLY A 213 14.52 11.39 -4.23
C GLY A 213 13.36 10.86 -3.41
N VAL A 214 13.35 9.54 -3.20
CA VAL A 214 12.40 8.83 -2.31
C VAL A 214 13.01 8.68 -0.94
N GLY A 215 12.30 9.09 0.10
CA GLY A 215 12.68 8.82 1.48
C GLY A 215 12.29 7.40 1.88
N ILE A 216 13.22 6.64 2.45
CA ILE A 216 12.95 5.33 3.04
C ILE A 216 13.31 5.41 4.53
N GLY A 217 12.29 5.67 5.35
CA GLY A 217 12.39 5.71 6.80
C GLY A 217 12.52 4.30 7.40
N GLY A 218 12.94 4.23 8.66
CA GLY A 218 13.06 2.94 9.39
C GLY A 218 14.38 2.21 9.22
N TYR A 219 15.33 2.76 8.47
CA TYR A 219 16.63 2.11 8.22
C TYR A 219 17.42 1.78 9.50
N GLY A 220 17.15 2.45 10.63
CA GLY A 220 17.75 2.15 11.92
C GLY A 220 17.04 1.06 12.70
N THR A 221 15.91 0.52 12.24
CA THR A 221 15.05 -0.38 13.02
C THR A 221 15.48 -1.85 12.96
N SER A 222 16.49 -2.18 12.17
CA SER A 222 17.18 -3.47 12.17
C SER A 222 18.63 -3.32 11.71
N ASP A 223 19.51 -4.11 12.26
CA ASP A 223 20.92 -4.21 11.85
C ASP A 223 21.10 -4.96 10.52
N ALA A 224 20.07 -5.61 10.02
CA ALA A 224 20.09 -6.31 8.73
C ALA A 224 19.87 -5.37 7.52
N TRP A 225 19.30 -4.16 7.71
CA TRP A 225 18.97 -3.27 6.60
C TRP A 225 20.18 -2.92 5.70
N PRO A 226 21.39 -2.64 6.22
CA PRO A 226 22.55 -2.37 5.36
C PRO A 226 22.86 -3.46 4.35
N GLU A 227 22.68 -4.74 4.71
CA GLU A 227 22.88 -5.87 3.80
C GLU A 227 21.73 -5.97 2.78
N ILE A 228 20.49 -5.78 3.23
CA ILE A 228 19.29 -5.85 2.39
C ILE A 228 19.30 -4.77 1.30
N PHE A 229 19.82 -3.58 1.59
CA PHE A 229 19.90 -2.45 0.65
C PHE A 229 21.02 -2.57 -0.37
N LYS A 230 21.96 -3.51 -0.20
CA LYS A 230 23.06 -3.70 -1.15
C LYS A 230 22.57 -4.01 -2.56
N GLY A 231 23.04 -3.22 -3.53
CA GLY A 231 22.74 -3.40 -4.95
C GLY A 231 21.31 -3.07 -5.37
N VAL A 232 20.47 -2.57 -4.45
CA VAL A 232 19.12 -2.13 -4.77
C VAL A 232 19.16 -0.87 -5.60
N SER A 233 18.51 -0.89 -6.78
CA SER A 233 18.42 0.26 -7.69
C SER A 233 17.30 0.03 -8.70
N ASP A 234 16.62 1.09 -9.10
CA ASP A 234 15.74 1.09 -10.27
C ASP A 234 16.40 1.79 -11.49
N GLY A 235 17.50 2.49 -11.28
CA GLY A 235 18.22 3.25 -12.32
C GLY A 235 17.65 4.65 -12.59
N ASN A 236 16.35 4.86 -12.47
CA ASN A 236 15.67 6.12 -12.70
C ASN A 236 15.26 6.83 -11.40
N VAL A 237 15.01 6.06 -10.35
CA VAL A 237 14.57 6.57 -9.05
C VAL A 237 15.71 6.54 -8.05
N LYS A 238 16.07 7.72 -7.53
CA LYS A 238 17.02 7.85 -6.43
C LYS A 238 16.27 7.73 -5.10
N PHE A 239 16.90 7.15 -4.10
CA PHE A 239 16.38 7.11 -2.74
C PHE A 239 17.46 7.50 -1.73
N PHE A 240 17.00 7.91 -0.57
CA PHE A 240 17.83 8.12 0.61
C PHE A 240 17.17 7.43 1.81
N THR A 241 17.96 7.08 2.82
CA THR A 241 17.47 6.38 4.00
C THR A 241 17.43 7.31 5.22
N ASP A 242 16.39 7.19 6.03
CA ASP A 242 16.28 7.78 7.36
C ASP A 242 16.25 6.69 8.42
N ARG A 243 16.90 6.93 9.55
CA ARG A 243 17.02 5.92 10.61
C ARG A 243 15.73 5.74 11.40
N SER A 244 14.88 6.79 11.49
CA SER A 244 13.70 6.80 12.36
C SER A 244 12.66 5.76 11.96
N GLY A 245 12.21 4.95 12.91
CA GLY A 245 11.05 4.08 12.75
C GLY A 245 9.75 4.71 13.27
N SER A 246 9.82 5.91 13.86
CA SER A 246 8.66 6.69 14.31
C SER A 246 8.30 7.73 13.26
N GLY A 247 7.05 8.20 13.29
CA GLY A 247 6.59 9.22 12.34
C GLY A 247 5.07 9.38 12.34
N GLY A 248 4.58 10.10 11.34
CA GLY A 248 3.16 10.41 11.16
C GLY A 248 2.41 9.44 10.25
N ALA A 249 2.94 8.25 9.93
CA ALA A 249 2.30 7.25 9.08
C ALA A 249 2.20 5.88 9.77
N ASP A 250 1.49 4.94 9.17
CA ASP A 250 1.05 3.68 9.80
C ASP A 250 2.17 2.76 10.29
N HIS A 251 3.39 2.85 9.70
CA HIS A 251 4.58 2.11 10.16
C HIS A 251 4.91 2.38 11.64
N ALA A 252 4.61 3.58 12.15
CA ALA A 252 4.88 3.95 13.53
C ALA A 252 4.14 3.06 14.55
N SER A 253 2.96 2.55 14.16
CA SER A 253 2.18 1.62 15.01
C SER A 253 2.87 0.26 15.17
N PHE A 254 3.60 -0.20 14.16
CA PHE A 254 4.38 -1.44 14.19
C PHE A 254 5.72 -1.24 14.90
N TYR A 255 6.40 -0.12 14.63
CA TYR A 255 7.61 0.24 15.36
C TYR A 255 7.38 0.27 16.88
N ALA A 256 6.26 0.86 17.33
CA ALA A 256 5.87 0.87 18.75
C ALA A 256 5.66 -0.54 19.34
N LYS A 257 5.47 -1.56 18.50
CA LYS A 257 5.40 -2.99 18.87
C LYS A 257 6.74 -3.72 18.70
N LYS A 258 7.84 -2.99 18.50
CA LYS A 258 9.18 -3.53 18.32
C LYS A 258 9.29 -4.45 17.08
N ILE A 259 8.60 -4.09 16.01
CA ILE A 259 8.69 -4.72 14.71
C ILE A 259 9.54 -3.82 13.81
N PRO A 260 10.58 -4.35 13.11
CA PRO A 260 11.32 -3.58 12.12
C PRO A 260 10.39 -3.01 11.05
N VAL A 261 10.65 -1.78 10.62
CA VAL A 261 9.79 -1.10 9.63
C VAL A 261 10.60 -0.45 8.52
N LEU A 262 10.00 -0.33 7.34
CA LEU A 262 10.39 0.61 6.29
C LEU A 262 9.21 1.49 5.94
N PHE A 263 9.49 2.74 5.63
CA PHE A 263 8.48 3.73 5.26
C PHE A 263 8.89 4.47 3.99
N PHE A 264 8.13 4.27 2.91
CA PHE A 264 8.37 4.86 1.60
C PHE A 264 7.49 6.09 1.41
N HIS A 265 8.12 7.23 1.05
CA HIS A 265 7.41 8.46 0.72
C HIS A 265 8.23 9.37 -0.19
N THR A 266 7.56 10.19 -1.01
CA THR A 266 8.21 11.16 -1.92
C THR A 266 8.32 12.57 -1.32
N GLY A 267 7.88 12.73 -0.07
CA GLY A 267 7.88 14.01 0.65
C GLY A 267 6.61 14.82 0.43
N GLY A 268 6.47 15.89 1.20
CA GLY A 268 5.35 16.82 1.07
C GLY A 268 5.42 17.66 -0.21
N HIS A 269 4.26 18.10 -0.68
CA HIS A 269 4.10 18.97 -1.84
C HIS A 269 2.98 20.00 -1.61
N ASP A 270 2.86 21.00 -2.51
CA ASP A 270 1.93 22.11 -2.32
C ASP A 270 0.44 21.70 -2.34
N ASP A 271 0.13 20.54 -2.89
CA ASP A 271 -1.24 20.01 -2.97
C ASP A 271 -1.64 19.13 -1.77
N TYR A 272 -0.69 18.85 -0.86
CA TYR A 272 -0.93 18.01 0.31
C TYR A 272 -2.10 18.50 1.15
N HIS A 273 -3.10 17.64 1.37
CA HIS A 273 -4.35 17.93 2.08
C HIS A 273 -5.18 19.05 1.44
N LYS A 274 -5.11 19.20 0.11
CA LYS A 274 -5.90 20.15 -0.67
C LYS A 274 -6.77 19.44 -1.73
N PRO A 275 -7.83 20.10 -2.22
CA PRO A 275 -8.64 19.57 -3.31
C PRO A 275 -7.87 19.36 -4.63
N THR A 276 -6.65 19.89 -4.73
CA THR A 276 -5.82 19.86 -5.93
C THR A 276 -4.86 18.66 -5.98
N ASP A 277 -4.94 17.73 -5.00
CA ASP A 277 -4.22 16.45 -5.05
C ASP A 277 -4.94 15.46 -5.95
N ASP A 278 -4.73 15.61 -7.26
CA ASP A 278 -5.40 14.89 -8.33
C ASP A 278 -4.42 14.02 -9.14
N ILE A 279 -4.97 13.02 -9.83
CA ILE A 279 -4.20 11.99 -10.56
C ILE A 279 -3.30 12.58 -11.66
N GLU A 280 -3.71 13.69 -12.27
CA GLU A 280 -2.94 14.37 -13.33
C GLU A 280 -1.55 14.81 -12.88
N LYS A 281 -1.32 14.85 -11.57
CA LYS A 281 -0.06 15.25 -10.95
C LYS A 281 0.83 14.09 -10.55
N ILE A 282 0.36 12.86 -10.68
CA ILE A 282 1.08 11.64 -10.30
C ILE A 282 2.12 11.27 -11.36
N ASP A 283 3.34 11.05 -10.93
CA ASP A 283 4.41 10.46 -11.75
C ASP A 283 4.35 8.93 -11.69
N LEU A 284 3.50 8.37 -12.55
CA LEU A 284 3.27 6.92 -12.62
C LEU A 284 4.53 6.12 -12.93
N ALA A 285 5.46 6.67 -13.70
CA ALA A 285 6.69 5.97 -14.06
C ALA A 285 7.63 5.84 -12.86
N SER A 286 7.80 6.93 -12.12
CA SER A 286 8.60 6.92 -10.90
C SER A 286 7.94 6.09 -9.79
N GLU A 287 6.61 6.10 -9.68
CA GLU A 287 5.90 5.22 -8.73
C GLU A 287 6.18 3.74 -9.00
N VAL A 288 6.14 3.31 -10.27
CA VAL A 288 6.55 1.95 -10.66
C VAL A 288 8.02 1.68 -10.29
N GLY A 289 8.91 2.64 -10.47
CA GLY A 289 10.31 2.54 -10.04
C GLY A 289 10.46 2.34 -8.53
N ILE A 290 9.66 3.07 -7.73
CA ILE A 290 9.62 2.91 -6.27
C ILE A 290 9.16 1.49 -5.89
N LEU A 291 8.11 0.98 -6.53
CA LEU A 291 7.64 -0.38 -6.30
C LEU A 291 8.68 -1.45 -6.69
N ASN A 292 9.46 -1.22 -7.75
CA ASN A 292 10.58 -2.10 -8.10
C ASN A 292 11.70 -2.09 -7.05
N ILE A 293 11.98 -0.94 -6.43
CA ILE A 293 12.92 -0.83 -5.31
C ILE A 293 12.38 -1.62 -4.11
N GLU A 294 11.11 -1.46 -3.77
CA GLU A 294 10.49 -2.17 -2.64
C GLU A 294 10.48 -3.68 -2.85
N ILE A 295 10.17 -4.16 -4.07
CA ILE A 295 10.26 -5.58 -4.43
C ILE A 295 11.68 -6.11 -4.18
N GLN A 296 12.73 -5.41 -4.66
CA GLN A 296 14.11 -5.82 -4.48
C GLN A 296 14.49 -5.90 -2.99
N LEU A 297 14.06 -4.91 -2.18
CA LEU A 297 14.29 -4.91 -0.74
C LEU A 297 13.61 -6.10 -0.05
N ILE A 298 12.37 -6.39 -0.41
CA ILE A 298 11.63 -7.55 0.12
C ILE A 298 12.30 -8.86 -0.32
N GLU A 299 12.66 -9.00 -1.60
CA GLU A 299 13.35 -10.18 -2.13
C GLU A 299 14.71 -10.40 -1.47
N ASN A 300 15.47 -9.32 -1.18
CA ASN A 300 16.73 -9.42 -0.43
C ASN A 300 16.48 -9.80 1.03
N ALA A 301 15.47 -9.21 1.68
CA ALA A 301 15.12 -9.56 3.06
C ALA A 301 14.69 -11.02 3.20
N MET A 302 14.02 -11.59 2.21
CA MET A 302 13.61 -13.00 2.21
C MET A 302 14.78 -14.00 2.13
N LYS A 303 15.96 -13.55 1.75
CA LYS A 303 17.19 -14.40 1.76
C LYS A 303 17.80 -14.53 3.16
N LEU A 304 17.33 -13.73 4.12
CA LEU A 304 17.82 -13.69 5.48
C LEU A 304 16.83 -14.36 6.45
N PRO A 305 17.27 -14.78 7.65
CA PRO A 305 16.35 -15.18 8.72
C PRO A 305 15.50 -14.00 9.18
N LYS A 306 14.53 -14.27 10.06
CA LYS A 306 13.72 -13.20 10.69
C LYS A 306 14.61 -12.08 11.22
N LEU A 307 14.26 -10.84 10.89
CA LEU A 307 15.02 -9.66 11.27
C LEU A 307 14.92 -9.40 12.79
N ASN A 308 16.00 -8.94 13.37
CA ASN A 308 16.04 -8.45 14.74
C ASN A 308 15.62 -6.98 14.78
N PHE A 309 14.81 -6.62 15.77
CA PHE A 309 14.44 -5.23 16.00
C PHE A 309 15.57 -4.49 16.72
N THR A 310 15.86 -3.30 16.25
CA THR A 310 16.78 -2.34 16.90
C THR A 310 15.97 -1.06 17.22
N GLU A 311 16.03 -0.64 18.48
CA GLU A 311 15.42 0.63 18.90
C GLU A 311 16.31 1.79 18.45
N VAL A 312 15.71 2.74 17.74
CA VAL A 312 16.41 3.95 17.27
C VAL A 312 16.35 4.99 18.40
N LYS A 313 17.54 5.40 18.85
CA LYS A 313 17.73 6.43 19.88
C LYS A 313 17.75 7.83 19.25
#